data_2562bbdd24ba8d2a02155b5852ab9a6d
#
_entry.id   2562bbdd24ba8d2a02155b5852ab9a6d
#
_cell.length_a   1.000
_cell.length_b   1.000
_cell.length_c   1.000
_cell.angle_alpha   90.00
_cell.angle_beta   90.00
_cell.angle_gamma   90.00
#
_symmetry.space_group_name_H-M   'P 1'
#
loop_
_entity.id
_entity.type
_entity.pdbx_description
1 polymer ?
#
loop_
_entity_poly.entity_id
_entity_poly.type
_entity_poly.pdbx_seq_one_letter_code
_entity_poly.pdbx_strand_id
1 'polypeptide(L)'
;SALRYIEDIDESNIFVIGAATKGLQAPGIRIGWVVAAKQHIEILGNFSSFGMGGVSHPSQCYAVALFEEERIALARTAVPDFYGSQRSRYGGAFKSLGLDLFSGEGGFYHWCRLPGGVSAEDLNGHLFQEGAAVLKGVDCDMLRRGDDSPLRSFFRFSFGPLAPESFESDINILERAIRALT
;
A
#
# COMPACT_ATOMS: atom_id res chain seq x y z
N SER A 1 2.04 -16.76 0.45
CA SER A 1 0.69 -16.76 1.02
C SER A 1 0.68 -17.52 2.35
N ALA A 2 -0.15 -17.07 3.30
CA ALA A 2 -0.36 -17.78 4.57
C ALA A 2 -0.90 -19.20 4.36
N LEU A 3 -1.57 -19.47 3.24
CA LEU A 3 -2.09 -20.80 2.90
C LEU A 3 -1.03 -21.91 2.90
N ARG A 4 0.25 -21.58 2.70
CA ARG A 4 1.34 -22.58 2.76
C ARG A 4 1.57 -23.21 4.14
N TYR A 5 1.02 -22.59 5.18
CA TYR A 5 1.17 -22.99 6.59
C TYR A 5 -0.11 -23.60 7.16
N ILE A 6 -1.11 -23.86 6.33
CA ILE A 6 -2.41 -24.40 6.69
C ILE A 6 -2.51 -25.78 6.04
N GLU A 7 -2.72 -26.82 6.86
CA GLU A 7 -2.92 -28.19 6.39
C GLU A 7 -4.36 -28.38 5.88
N ASP A 8 -5.34 -27.91 6.66
CA ASP A 8 -6.75 -27.91 6.29
C ASP A 8 -7.36 -26.52 6.56
N ILE A 9 -7.89 -25.88 5.51
CA ILE A 9 -8.48 -24.56 5.63
C ILE A 9 -9.78 -24.59 6.43
N ASP A 10 -10.54 -25.71 6.37
CA ASP A 10 -11.81 -25.82 7.06
C ASP A 10 -11.66 -26.00 8.56
N GLU A 11 -10.47 -26.43 9.03
CA GLU A 11 -10.11 -26.51 10.44
C GLU A 11 -9.40 -25.25 10.96
N SER A 12 -9.29 -24.21 10.14
CA SER A 12 -8.55 -22.98 10.48
C SER A 12 -9.45 -21.77 10.67
N ASN A 13 -8.99 -20.81 11.50
CA ASN A 13 -9.59 -19.49 11.64
C ASN A 13 -8.86 -18.42 10.80
N ILE A 14 -8.14 -18.83 9.77
CA ILE A 14 -7.36 -17.92 8.91
C ILE A 14 -8.21 -17.47 7.74
N PHE A 15 -8.19 -16.16 7.49
CA PHE A 15 -8.78 -15.50 6.34
C PHE A 15 -7.68 -14.96 5.46
N VAL A 16 -7.58 -15.45 4.22
CA VAL A 16 -6.65 -14.93 3.23
C VAL A 16 -7.43 -14.06 2.25
N ILE A 17 -7.17 -12.77 2.29
CA ILE A 17 -7.84 -11.77 1.46
C ILE A 17 -6.93 -11.41 0.29
N GLY A 18 -7.47 -11.46 -0.91
CA GLY A 18 -6.80 -11.05 -2.12
C GLY A 18 -7.66 -10.09 -2.94
N ALA A 19 -7.02 -9.36 -3.85
CA ALA A 19 -7.71 -8.48 -4.78
C ALA A 19 -6.91 -8.30 -6.07
N ALA A 20 -7.62 -8.10 -7.16
CA ALA A 20 -7.03 -7.75 -8.45
C ALA A 20 -6.40 -6.33 -8.44
N THR A 21 -6.76 -5.52 -7.46
CA THR A 21 -6.40 -4.10 -7.35
C THR A 21 -4.90 -3.84 -7.48
N LYS A 22 -4.07 -4.61 -6.77
CA LYS A 22 -2.62 -4.34 -6.66
C LYS A 22 -1.80 -5.39 -7.41
N GLY A 23 -1.94 -6.68 -7.05
CA GLY A 23 -1.15 -7.75 -7.65
C GLY A 23 -1.38 -7.96 -9.15
N LEU A 24 -2.58 -7.65 -9.64
CA LEU A 24 -2.94 -7.71 -11.05
C LEU A 24 -3.09 -6.32 -11.70
N GLN A 25 -2.73 -5.26 -10.97
CA GLN A 25 -2.78 -3.86 -11.43
C GLN A 25 -4.15 -3.43 -12.01
N ALA A 26 -5.23 -3.99 -11.49
CA ALA A 26 -6.58 -3.75 -11.98
C ALA A 26 -7.51 -3.10 -10.91
N PRO A 27 -7.19 -1.87 -10.43
CA PRO A 27 -7.94 -1.23 -9.36
C PRO A 27 -9.38 -0.86 -9.78
N GLY A 28 -9.60 -0.58 -11.06
CA GLY A 28 -10.90 -0.14 -11.59
C GLY A 28 -11.97 -1.23 -11.63
N ILE A 29 -11.59 -2.50 -11.68
CA ILE A 29 -12.56 -3.59 -11.78
C ILE A 29 -13.27 -3.91 -10.46
N ARG A 30 -12.78 -3.42 -9.34
CA ARG A 30 -13.38 -3.56 -8.00
C ARG A 30 -13.65 -5.01 -7.58
N ILE A 31 -12.69 -5.93 -7.82
CA ILE A 31 -12.80 -7.36 -7.49
C ILE A 31 -11.77 -7.73 -6.44
N GLY A 32 -12.24 -8.47 -5.45
CA GLY A 32 -11.44 -9.16 -4.45
C GLY A 32 -12.05 -10.51 -4.12
N TRP A 33 -11.34 -11.29 -3.34
CA TRP A 33 -11.76 -12.63 -2.91
C TRP A 33 -11.27 -12.91 -1.49
N VAL A 34 -11.97 -13.83 -0.84
CA VAL A 34 -11.58 -14.37 0.46
C VAL A 34 -11.46 -15.88 0.34
N VAL A 35 -10.40 -16.43 0.90
CA VAL A 35 -10.22 -17.87 1.11
C VAL A 35 -10.20 -18.11 2.61
N ALA A 36 -11.15 -18.89 3.11
CA ALA A 36 -11.32 -19.23 4.53
C ALA A 36 -12.10 -20.55 4.65
N ALA A 37 -12.27 -21.04 5.88
CA ALA A 37 -13.10 -22.21 6.16
C ALA A 37 -14.52 -22.02 5.62
N LYS A 38 -15.13 -23.09 5.13
CA LYS A 38 -16.47 -23.10 4.50
C LYS A 38 -17.51 -22.38 5.35
N GLN A 39 -17.54 -22.67 6.66
CA GLN A 39 -18.47 -22.02 7.62
C GLN A 39 -18.34 -20.49 7.62
N HIS A 40 -17.12 -19.96 7.50
CA HIS A 40 -16.88 -18.52 7.45
C HIS A 40 -17.28 -17.92 6.11
N ILE A 41 -17.04 -18.64 5.02
CA ILE A 41 -17.46 -18.20 3.67
C ILE A 41 -18.97 -18.14 3.56
N GLU A 42 -19.71 -19.08 4.15
CA GLU A 42 -21.18 -19.06 4.19
C GLU A 42 -21.70 -17.81 4.93
N ILE A 43 -21.10 -17.46 6.08
CA ILE A 43 -21.48 -16.24 6.83
C ILE A 43 -21.17 -14.98 6.01
N LEU A 44 -19.97 -14.89 5.44
CA LEU A 44 -19.55 -13.74 4.62
C LEU A 44 -20.41 -13.59 3.37
N GLY A 45 -20.76 -14.71 2.71
CA GLY A 45 -21.64 -14.73 1.54
C GLY A 45 -23.03 -14.22 1.85
N ASN A 46 -23.62 -14.69 2.94
CA ASN A 46 -24.94 -14.23 3.40
C ASN A 46 -24.93 -12.73 3.75
N PHE A 47 -23.91 -12.28 4.48
CA PHE A 47 -23.75 -10.86 4.83
C PHE A 47 -23.58 -10.00 3.58
N SER A 48 -22.72 -10.42 2.65
CA SER A 48 -22.47 -9.70 1.40
C SER A 48 -23.74 -9.61 0.54
N SER A 49 -24.48 -10.71 0.42
CA SER A 49 -25.74 -10.74 -0.33
C SER A 49 -26.77 -9.77 0.23
N PHE A 50 -26.89 -9.71 1.57
CA PHE A 50 -27.86 -8.84 2.23
C PHE A 50 -27.41 -7.37 2.23
N GLY A 51 -26.12 -7.10 2.53
CA GLY A 51 -25.62 -5.73 2.76
C GLY A 51 -25.16 -5.01 1.48
N MET A 52 -24.65 -5.74 0.50
CA MET A 52 -24.04 -5.15 -0.70
C MET A 52 -24.65 -5.63 -2.01
N GLY A 53 -25.50 -6.65 -1.97
CA GLY A 53 -25.98 -7.34 -3.15
C GLY A 53 -24.89 -8.23 -3.77
N GLY A 54 -24.94 -8.43 -5.07
CA GLY A 54 -23.93 -9.21 -5.79
C GLY A 54 -22.74 -8.37 -6.26
N VAL A 55 -21.62 -9.03 -6.51
CA VAL A 55 -20.49 -8.41 -7.21
C VAL A 55 -20.86 -8.22 -8.68
N SER A 56 -20.44 -7.11 -9.28
CA SER A 56 -20.67 -6.78 -10.70
C SER A 56 -20.29 -7.94 -11.61
N HIS A 57 -21.25 -8.49 -12.35
CA HIS A 57 -21.02 -9.60 -13.28
C HIS A 57 -20.01 -9.24 -14.39
N PRO A 58 -20.08 -8.06 -15.05
CA PRO A 58 -19.04 -7.64 -16.00
C PRO A 58 -17.64 -7.62 -15.38
N SER A 59 -17.52 -7.15 -14.14
CA SER A 59 -16.23 -7.14 -13.43
C SER A 59 -15.72 -8.56 -13.15
N GLN A 60 -16.60 -9.50 -12.84
CA GLN A 60 -16.23 -10.90 -12.65
C GLN A 60 -15.75 -11.53 -13.96
N CYS A 61 -16.47 -11.29 -15.08
CA CYS A 61 -16.04 -11.77 -16.40
C CYS A 61 -14.67 -11.20 -16.80
N TYR A 62 -14.43 -9.92 -16.54
CA TYR A 62 -13.13 -9.31 -16.78
C TYR A 62 -12.04 -9.90 -15.90
N ALA A 63 -12.35 -10.14 -14.62
CA ALA A 63 -11.41 -10.75 -13.68
C ALA A 63 -10.96 -12.15 -14.12
N VAL A 64 -11.83 -12.96 -14.72
CA VAL A 64 -11.47 -14.28 -15.23
C VAL A 64 -10.30 -14.20 -16.22
N ALA A 65 -10.32 -13.24 -17.14
CA ALA A 65 -9.23 -13.04 -18.08
C ALA A 65 -7.90 -12.60 -17.41
N LEU A 66 -7.95 -11.98 -16.23
CA LEU A 66 -6.75 -11.64 -15.46
C LEU A 66 -6.11 -12.85 -14.77
N PHE A 67 -6.84 -13.94 -14.63
CA PHE A 67 -6.34 -15.19 -14.02
C PHE A 67 -5.80 -16.19 -15.05
N GLU A 68 -5.67 -15.80 -16.32
CA GLU A 68 -4.93 -16.59 -17.31
C GLU A 68 -3.50 -16.85 -16.84
N GLU A 69 -3.01 -18.08 -17.04
CA GLU A 69 -1.73 -18.53 -16.49
C GLU A 69 -0.55 -17.63 -16.87
N GLU A 70 -0.49 -17.20 -18.13
CA GLU A 70 0.56 -16.31 -18.63
C GLU A 70 0.54 -14.95 -17.92
N ARG A 71 -0.65 -14.38 -17.66
CA ARG A 71 -0.80 -13.10 -16.93
C ARG A 71 -0.41 -13.22 -15.47
N ILE A 72 -0.78 -14.33 -14.84
CA ILE A 72 -0.38 -14.62 -13.45
C ILE A 72 1.13 -14.82 -13.36
N ALA A 73 1.74 -15.54 -14.31
CA ALA A 73 3.19 -15.71 -14.35
C ALA A 73 3.91 -14.36 -14.49
N LEU A 74 3.45 -13.50 -15.40
CA LEU A 74 4.00 -12.16 -15.59
C LEU A 74 3.83 -11.29 -14.32
N ALA A 75 2.66 -11.31 -13.69
CA ALA A 75 2.40 -10.53 -12.50
C ALA A 75 3.25 -10.96 -11.29
N ARG A 76 3.68 -12.22 -11.24
CA ARG A 76 4.56 -12.76 -10.18
C ARG A 76 6.01 -12.27 -10.27
N THR A 77 6.44 -11.79 -11.40
CA THR A 77 7.81 -11.32 -11.65
C THR A 77 7.85 -9.84 -11.93
N ALA A 78 7.20 -9.37 -12.99
CA ALA A 78 7.30 -7.99 -13.45
C ALA A 78 6.86 -6.96 -12.40
N VAL A 79 5.77 -7.24 -11.67
CA VAL A 79 5.27 -6.31 -10.63
C VAL A 79 6.22 -6.24 -9.43
N PRO A 80 6.64 -7.36 -8.81
CA PRO A 80 7.63 -7.33 -7.73
C PRO A 80 8.97 -6.73 -8.14
N ASP A 81 9.48 -7.03 -9.33
CA ASP A 81 10.76 -6.54 -9.81
C ASP A 81 10.75 -5.02 -9.99
N PHE A 82 9.70 -4.50 -10.63
CA PHE A 82 9.51 -3.06 -10.81
C PHE A 82 9.46 -2.33 -9.46
N TYR A 83 8.55 -2.75 -8.57
CA TYR A 83 8.40 -2.09 -7.28
C TYR A 83 9.58 -2.35 -6.33
N GLY A 84 10.26 -3.47 -6.45
CA GLY A 84 11.50 -3.77 -5.72
C GLY A 84 12.61 -2.78 -6.07
N SER A 85 12.79 -2.50 -7.37
CA SER A 85 13.75 -1.51 -7.86
C SER A 85 13.42 -0.10 -7.32
N GLN A 86 12.18 0.35 -7.48
CA GLN A 86 11.74 1.67 -6.98
C GLN A 86 11.90 1.78 -5.46
N ARG A 87 11.54 0.74 -4.71
CA ARG A 87 11.74 0.69 -3.27
C ARG A 87 13.20 0.91 -2.89
N SER A 88 14.12 0.21 -3.54
CA SER A 88 15.54 0.30 -3.24
C SER A 88 16.09 1.70 -3.52
N ARG A 89 15.68 2.31 -4.64
CA ARG A 89 16.09 3.68 -5.01
C ARG A 89 15.63 4.70 -3.98
N TYR A 90 14.32 4.78 -3.71
CA TYR A 90 13.76 5.73 -2.74
C TYR A 90 14.26 5.45 -1.33
N GLY A 91 14.34 4.18 -0.91
CA GLY A 91 14.84 3.82 0.41
C GLY A 91 16.30 4.21 0.64
N GLY A 92 17.16 4.10 -0.38
CA GLY A 92 18.53 4.57 -0.33
C GLY A 92 18.61 6.09 -0.16
N ALA A 93 17.88 6.84 -0.99
CA ALA A 93 17.83 8.29 -0.92
C ALA A 93 17.29 8.79 0.43
N PHE A 94 16.22 8.19 0.95
CA PHE A 94 15.61 8.59 2.23
C PHE A 94 16.56 8.40 3.42
N LYS A 95 17.31 7.30 3.44
CA LYS A 95 18.37 7.11 4.45
C LYS A 95 19.43 8.20 4.38
N SER A 96 19.81 8.63 3.17
CA SER A 96 20.78 9.73 2.96
C SER A 96 20.22 11.08 3.42
N LEU A 97 18.90 11.26 3.40
CA LEU A 97 18.21 12.44 3.93
C LEU A 97 17.99 12.38 5.47
N GLY A 98 18.48 11.34 6.14
CA GLY A 98 18.32 11.17 7.59
C GLY A 98 16.95 10.69 8.05
N LEU A 99 16.15 10.12 7.15
CA LEU A 99 14.85 9.54 7.51
C LEU A 99 15.03 8.13 8.09
N ASP A 100 14.29 7.81 9.14
CA ASP A 100 14.15 6.44 9.59
C ASP A 100 13.07 5.72 8.76
N LEU A 101 13.38 4.51 8.28
CA LEU A 101 12.49 3.71 7.48
C LEU A 101 11.97 2.51 8.26
N PHE A 102 10.66 2.33 8.25
CA PHE A 102 9.95 1.19 8.86
C PHE A 102 9.21 0.39 7.78
N SER A 103 9.87 0.16 6.66
CA SER A 103 9.32 -0.54 5.50
C SER A 103 9.79 -1.98 5.50
N GLY A 104 8.87 -2.91 5.21
CA GLY A 104 9.21 -4.30 4.96
C GLY A 104 9.80 -4.52 3.56
N GLU A 105 9.90 -5.78 3.14
CA GLU A 105 10.46 -6.18 1.84
C GLU A 105 9.43 -6.14 0.69
N GLY A 106 8.19 -5.78 0.96
CA GLY A 106 7.09 -5.77 -0.02
C GLY A 106 6.31 -4.45 -0.08
N GLY A 107 5.35 -4.37 -1.02
CA GLY A 107 4.49 -3.21 -1.25
C GLY A 107 5.20 -2.08 -2.00
N PHE A 108 4.53 -0.95 -2.15
CA PHE A 108 5.00 0.23 -2.88
C PHE A 108 4.87 1.51 -2.04
N TYR A 109 5.07 1.36 -0.72
CA TYR A 109 5.12 2.44 0.26
C TYR A 109 6.40 2.35 1.08
N HIS A 110 6.91 3.52 1.49
CA HIS A 110 7.77 3.65 2.65
C HIS A 110 6.99 4.27 3.81
N TRP A 111 7.12 3.71 4.99
CA TRP A 111 6.72 4.33 6.24
C TRP A 111 7.94 4.99 6.85
N CYS A 112 7.93 6.31 6.92
CA CYS A 112 9.09 7.12 7.25
C CYS A 112 8.85 7.90 8.53
N ARG A 113 9.91 8.14 9.29
CA ARG A 113 9.92 9.09 10.39
C ARG A 113 10.90 10.22 10.09
N LEU A 114 10.43 11.43 10.29
CA LEU A 114 11.23 12.65 10.17
C LEU A 114 12.22 12.80 11.33
N PRO A 115 13.41 13.37 11.11
CA PRO A 115 14.37 13.67 12.16
C PRO A 115 13.89 14.83 13.04
N GLY A 116 14.51 15.00 14.21
CA GLY A 116 14.37 16.21 15.04
C GLY A 116 12.98 16.48 15.61
N GLY A 117 12.03 15.53 15.52
CA GLY A 117 10.66 15.74 16.02
C GLY A 117 9.79 16.63 15.12
N VAL A 118 10.26 16.94 13.91
CA VAL A 118 9.48 17.65 12.87
C VAL A 118 8.17 16.90 12.59
N SER A 119 7.08 17.65 12.40
CA SER A 119 5.79 17.05 12.08
C SER A 119 5.61 16.83 10.58
N ALA A 120 4.85 15.78 10.23
CA ALA A 120 4.46 15.55 8.84
C ALA A 120 3.47 16.62 8.31
N GLU A 121 2.80 17.36 9.18
CA GLU A 121 1.98 18.51 8.81
C GLU A 121 2.86 19.63 8.28
N ASP A 122 3.93 19.99 9.01
CA ASP A 122 4.88 21.03 8.59
C ASP A 122 5.57 20.63 7.28
N LEU A 123 5.94 19.34 7.14
CA LEU A 123 6.46 18.81 5.89
C LEU A 123 5.48 19.02 4.72
N ASN A 124 4.21 18.67 4.89
CA ASN A 124 3.19 18.89 3.85
C ASN A 124 2.99 20.38 3.53
N GLY A 125 3.14 21.27 4.51
CA GLY A 125 3.09 22.71 4.27
C GLY A 125 4.11 23.18 3.22
N HIS A 126 5.32 22.62 3.25
CA HIS A 126 6.36 22.89 2.24
C HIS A 126 6.12 22.12 0.94
N LEU A 127 5.73 20.84 1.03
CA LEU A 127 5.48 20.01 -0.16
C LEU A 127 4.34 20.56 -1.03
N PHE A 128 3.27 21.09 -0.44
CA PHE A 128 2.16 21.69 -1.18
C PHE A 128 2.57 22.87 -2.05
N GLN A 129 3.58 23.64 -1.64
CA GLN A 129 4.11 24.75 -2.45
C GLN A 129 4.81 24.25 -3.71
N GLU A 130 5.29 23.01 -3.68
CA GLU A 130 5.95 22.32 -4.81
C GLU A 130 4.99 21.39 -5.59
N GLY A 131 3.70 21.41 -5.26
CA GLY A 131 2.70 20.55 -5.89
C GLY A 131 2.77 19.08 -5.47
N ALA A 132 3.41 18.77 -4.33
CA ALA A 132 3.61 17.44 -3.79
C ALA A 132 2.90 17.26 -2.45
N ALA A 133 2.67 16.01 -2.04
CA ALA A 133 2.10 15.68 -0.73
C ALA A 133 2.48 14.26 -0.29
N VAL A 134 2.48 14.05 1.02
CA VAL A 134 2.59 12.73 1.64
C VAL A 134 1.39 12.47 2.56
N LEU A 135 1.06 11.21 2.82
CA LEU A 135 0.05 10.89 3.83
C LEU A 135 0.67 11.01 5.22
N LYS A 136 0.12 11.89 6.05
CA LYS A 136 0.60 12.10 7.42
C LYS A 136 0.33 10.89 8.30
N GLY A 137 1.24 10.63 9.24
CA GLY A 137 1.07 9.53 10.19
C GLY A 137 -0.14 9.72 11.10
N VAL A 138 -0.48 10.95 11.47
CA VAL A 138 -1.66 11.26 12.29
C VAL A 138 -2.96 10.80 11.64
N ASP A 139 -3.05 10.80 10.31
CA ASP A 139 -4.22 10.31 9.57
C ASP A 139 -4.35 8.77 9.63
N CYS A 140 -3.28 8.08 10.06
CA CYS A 140 -3.25 6.64 10.30
C CYS A 140 -3.45 6.27 11.78
N ASP A 141 -3.59 7.26 12.65
CA ASP A 141 -3.80 7.02 14.09
C ASP A 141 -5.24 6.58 14.37
N MET A 142 -5.41 5.29 14.67
CA MET A 142 -6.72 4.70 14.95
C MET A 142 -7.43 5.33 16.17
N LEU A 143 -6.67 5.91 17.10
CA LEU A 143 -7.21 6.61 18.26
C LEU A 143 -7.53 8.08 17.99
N ARG A 144 -7.20 8.58 16.77
CA ARG A 144 -7.49 9.95 16.32
C ARG A 144 -7.02 11.05 17.29
N ARG A 145 -5.82 10.88 17.84
CA ARG A 145 -5.27 11.77 18.88
C ARG A 145 -4.82 13.16 18.36
N GLY A 146 -4.85 13.36 17.04
CA GLY A 146 -4.42 14.63 16.45
C GLY A 146 -2.96 14.94 16.76
N ASP A 147 -2.70 16.14 17.30
CA ASP A 147 -1.35 16.62 17.61
C ASP A 147 -0.66 15.82 18.72
N ASP A 148 -1.42 15.15 19.58
CA ASP A 148 -0.90 14.26 20.62
C ASP A 148 -0.56 12.85 20.10
N SER A 149 -0.68 12.63 18.80
CA SER A 149 -0.38 11.32 18.20
C SER A 149 1.13 11.04 18.22
N PRO A 150 1.55 9.84 18.65
CA PRO A 150 2.95 9.41 18.54
C PRO A 150 3.39 9.24 17.07
N LEU A 151 2.45 9.32 16.12
CA LEU A 151 2.71 9.25 14.69
C LEU A 151 2.89 10.62 14.04
N ARG A 152 2.95 11.71 14.83
CA ARG A 152 3.05 13.09 14.32
C ARG A 152 4.24 13.31 13.39
N SER A 153 5.39 12.71 13.69
CA SER A 153 6.59 12.79 12.84
C SER A 153 6.67 11.73 11.76
N PHE A 154 5.63 10.90 11.61
CA PHE A 154 5.60 9.85 10.62
C PHE A 154 4.82 10.27 9.38
N PHE A 155 5.22 9.73 8.24
CA PHE A 155 4.46 9.85 6.99
C PHE A 155 4.61 8.58 6.14
N ARG A 156 3.61 8.37 5.27
CA ARG A 156 3.65 7.35 4.24
C ARG A 156 4.01 7.97 2.90
N PHE A 157 5.13 7.56 2.35
CA PHE A 157 5.50 7.90 0.98
C PHE A 157 5.05 6.77 0.04
N SER A 158 4.26 7.11 -0.97
CA SER A 158 3.81 6.18 -2.01
C SER A 158 4.62 6.38 -3.29
N PHE A 159 5.45 5.41 -3.63
CA PHE A 159 6.15 5.40 -4.92
C PHE A 159 5.40 4.59 -5.99
N GLY A 160 4.22 4.05 -5.65
CA GLY A 160 3.41 3.25 -6.57
C GLY A 160 2.96 3.98 -7.83
N PRO A 161 2.48 5.24 -7.74
CA PRO A 161 2.04 5.98 -8.91
C PRO A 161 3.16 6.78 -9.61
N LEU A 162 4.37 6.80 -9.04
CA LEU A 162 5.47 7.64 -9.53
C LEU A 162 6.18 6.98 -10.72
N ALA A 163 6.48 7.77 -11.74
CA ALA A 163 7.27 7.32 -12.86
C ALA A 163 8.75 7.19 -12.46
N PRO A 164 9.49 6.16 -12.95
CA PRO A 164 10.90 6.02 -12.62
C PRO A 164 11.77 7.24 -12.96
N GLU A 165 11.35 8.00 -13.96
CA GLU A 165 12.01 9.21 -14.46
C GLU A 165 11.86 10.40 -13.53
N SER A 166 10.81 10.44 -12.69
CA SER A 166 10.57 11.54 -11.74
C SER A 166 11.45 11.46 -10.49
N PHE A 167 12.15 10.35 -10.27
CA PHE A 167 12.88 10.06 -9.04
C PHE A 167 13.77 11.22 -8.54
N GLU A 168 14.59 11.80 -9.40
CA GLU A 168 15.50 12.89 -9.02
C GLU A 168 14.71 14.15 -8.62
N SER A 169 13.64 14.44 -9.34
CA SER A 169 12.75 15.56 -9.01
C SER A 169 12.05 15.35 -7.67
N ASP A 170 11.53 14.14 -7.45
CA ASP A 170 10.81 13.78 -6.23
C ASP A 170 11.72 13.89 -4.99
N ILE A 171 12.96 13.39 -5.11
CA ILE A 171 13.96 13.48 -4.03
C ILE A 171 14.36 14.92 -3.77
N ASN A 172 14.59 15.72 -4.81
CA ASN A 172 14.95 17.12 -4.66
C ASN A 172 13.85 17.95 -3.97
N ILE A 173 12.59 17.69 -4.29
CA ILE A 173 11.43 18.34 -3.63
C ILE A 173 11.41 17.96 -2.14
N LEU A 174 11.53 16.68 -1.82
CA LEU A 174 11.52 16.19 -0.45
C LEU A 174 12.72 16.73 0.36
N GLU A 175 13.91 16.75 -0.23
CA GLU A 175 15.11 17.27 0.39
C GLU A 175 14.97 18.76 0.76
N ARG A 176 14.48 19.59 -0.18
CA ARG A 176 14.22 21.01 0.11
C ARG A 176 13.23 21.21 1.25
N ALA A 177 12.14 20.45 1.23
CA ALA A 177 11.13 20.52 2.27
C ALA A 177 11.67 20.10 3.65
N ILE A 178 12.48 19.04 3.73
CA ILE A 178 13.11 18.61 5.00
C ILE A 178 14.12 19.66 5.49
N ARG A 179 15.00 20.14 4.61
CA ARG A 179 16.01 21.16 4.98
C ARG A 179 15.42 22.48 5.45
N ALA A 180 14.22 22.82 5.00
CA ALA A 180 13.53 24.01 5.48
C ALA A 180 13.00 23.88 6.92
N LEU A 181 12.95 22.66 7.45
CA LEU A 181 12.38 22.31 8.75
C LEU A 181 13.43 21.88 9.78
N THR A 182 14.65 21.61 9.35
CA THR A 182 15.80 21.20 10.19
C THR A 182 16.90 22.24 10.17
#